data_e85e7dfd20b36ed998933c4de8ccf9a5
#
_entry.id   e85e7dfd20b36ed998933c4de8ccf9a5
#
_cell.length_a   1.000
_cell.length_b   1.000
_cell.length_c   1.000
_cell.angle_alpha   90.00
_cell.angle_beta   90.00
_cell.angle_gamma   90.00
#
_symmetry.space_group_name_H-M   'P 1'
#
loop_
_entity.id
_entity.type
_entity.pdbx_description
1 polymer ?
#
loop_
_entity_poly.entity_id
_entity_poly.type
_entity_poly.pdbx_seq_one_letter_code
_entity_poly.pdbx_strand_id
1 'polypeptide(L)'
;EGFKYVHLDNPHQFPTTSQIKEYSRRTALIDINDQDSYIFDVFTVQGGTRHDYVFHTGAFILETETEFRSIDNVWTLAGLEDPDATYDEPGKSWGERILPGDMIKDLGIASEGVKSMYWNPAPGNGYGFIYDLKEGELTDGRFTGVFKYYDGLDTMLTNRLFVDQETKLYTGYGPNLAGNAKYPYIILRSESPSKHESRVISIMDASLGISFLLDVTRVGENGFVIDILDGQKHYIVLNGGSVETPLGILESHAEFAIAKFLDDEFVELVVVGPGSANFAGEEIAAEAVQAEIVEVNWQNSTVVLEGEIDLQVGELVTIANNAYSRNTAYTVKEVAHKDGRTEVVLNGSMILAKGSVQRGNRDIFLNTPLPTGFSYESSTKYLEGKTLINTRNGEAGIIRSIAGFKRLLLRREIAIEPGDEFVIVDTREEDVLQTLPYAVVKNQ
;
A
#
# COMPACT_ATOMS: atom_id res chain seq x y z
N GLU A 1 -16.18 1.73 -13.82
CA GLU A 1 -15.82 3.15 -13.98
C GLU A 1 -16.29 3.93 -12.76
N GLY A 2 -15.53 4.93 -12.30
CA GLY A 2 -15.90 5.80 -11.16
C GLY A 2 -15.44 5.35 -9.78
N PHE A 3 -14.83 4.16 -9.64
CA PHE A 3 -14.34 3.62 -8.38
C PHE A 3 -13.23 2.61 -8.61
N LYS A 4 -12.15 2.70 -7.82
CA LYS A 4 -11.07 1.71 -7.79
C LYS A 4 -10.69 1.43 -6.35
N TYR A 5 -10.47 0.15 -6.02
CA TYR A 5 -10.14 -0.26 -4.67
C TYR A 5 -8.96 -1.23 -4.68
N VAL A 6 -8.06 -1.06 -3.72
CA VAL A 6 -6.91 -1.94 -3.50
C VAL A 6 -6.81 -2.25 -2.01
N HIS A 7 -6.68 -3.52 -1.70
CA HIS A 7 -6.33 -4.02 -0.37
C HIS A 7 -4.97 -4.71 -0.43
N LEU A 8 -4.02 -4.22 0.35
CA LEU A 8 -2.69 -4.79 0.51
C LEU A 8 -2.49 -5.17 1.97
N ASP A 9 -2.13 -6.41 2.23
CA ASP A 9 -1.72 -6.90 3.55
C ASP A 9 -0.34 -7.54 3.47
N ASN A 10 0.59 -7.09 4.30
CA ASN A 10 1.94 -7.62 4.35
C ASN A 10 2.46 -7.70 5.80
N PRO A 11 1.96 -8.62 6.62
CA PRO A 11 2.42 -8.82 7.99
C PRO A 11 3.90 -9.26 8.06
N HIS A 12 4.47 -9.71 6.94
CA HIS A 12 5.87 -10.11 6.81
C HIS A 12 6.81 -9.00 6.33
N GLN A 13 6.32 -7.75 6.27
CA GLN A 13 7.15 -6.58 5.91
C GLN A 13 8.40 -6.47 6.80
N PHE A 14 8.28 -6.87 8.05
CA PHE A 14 9.36 -6.86 9.03
C PHE A 14 9.77 -8.30 9.40
N PRO A 15 10.56 -8.99 8.57
CA PRO A 15 10.84 -10.43 8.72
C PRO A 15 11.61 -10.80 10.00
N THR A 16 12.22 -9.82 10.66
CA THR A 16 12.95 -10.02 11.93
C THR A 16 12.04 -9.95 13.16
N THR A 17 10.78 -9.57 12.99
CA THR A 17 9.83 -9.48 14.09
C THR A 17 8.58 -10.32 13.81
N SER A 18 8.33 -11.31 14.66
CA SER A 18 7.07 -12.08 14.70
C SER A 18 5.96 -11.34 15.44
N GLN A 19 6.14 -10.04 15.72
CA GLN A 19 5.25 -9.29 16.58
C GLN A 19 4.12 -8.62 15.79
N ILE A 20 4.34 -8.37 14.50
CA ILE A 20 3.34 -7.77 13.62
C ILE A 20 2.38 -8.87 13.15
N LYS A 21 1.09 -8.67 13.35
CA LYS A 21 0.02 -9.57 12.94
C LYS A 21 -0.71 -9.05 11.71
N GLU A 22 -0.86 -7.73 11.62
CA GLU A 22 -1.45 -7.03 10.49
C GLU A 22 -0.57 -5.82 10.14
N TYR A 23 -0.35 -5.62 8.87
CA TYR A 23 0.25 -4.43 8.27
C TYR A 23 -0.45 -4.23 6.94
N SER A 24 -1.63 -3.62 7.01
CA SER A 24 -2.54 -3.56 5.89
C SER A 24 -2.85 -2.12 5.48
N ARG A 25 -3.13 -1.96 4.19
CA ARG A 25 -3.59 -0.71 3.61
C ARG A 25 -4.72 -0.97 2.64
N ARG A 26 -5.82 -0.28 2.83
CA ARG A 26 -7.01 -0.30 1.97
C ARG A 26 -7.17 1.09 1.39
N THR A 27 -7.11 1.20 0.07
CA THR A 27 -7.16 2.49 -0.61
C THR A 27 -8.25 2.47 -1.67
N ALA A 28 -9.18 3.39 -1.59
CA ALA A 28 -10.18 3.65 -2.60
C ALA A 28 -9.84 4.96 -3.33
N LEU A 29 -9.78 4.93 -4.67
CA LEU A 29 -9.85 6.11 -5.52
C LEU A 29 -11.30 6.27 -5.98
N ILE A 30 -11.91 7.38 -5.63
CA ILE A 30 -13.34 7.64 -5.79
C ILE A 30 -13.51 8.83 -6.71
N ASP A 31 -14.08 8.60 -7.90
CA ASP A 31 -14.34 9.66 -8.85
C ASP A 31 -15.55 10.48 -8.38
N ILE A 32 -15.40 11.81 -8.44
CA ILE A 32 -16.47 12.79 -8.25
C ILE A 32 -17.15 13.03 -9.61
N ASN A 33 -16.32 13.21 -10.63
CA ASN A 33 -16.71 13.40 -12.03
C ASN A 33 -15.60 12.87 -12.94
N ASP A 34 -15.66 13.13 -14.25
CA ASP A 34 -14.69 12.66 -15.24
C ASP A 34 -13.27 13.25 -15.07
N GLN A 35 -13.10 14.27 -14.23
CA GLN A 35 -11.83 14.99 -14.05
C GLN A 35 -11.32 14.94 -12.62
N ASP A 36 -12.22 14.92 -11.64
CA ASP A 36 -11.91 15.06 -10.24
C ASP A 36 -12.17 13.76 -9.48
N SER A 37 -11.27 13.44 -8.57
CA SER A 37 -11.36 12.29 -7.69
C SER A 37 -10.70 12.57 -6.35
N TYR A 38 -11.05 11.79 -5.36
CA TYR A 38 -10.36 11.80 -4.06
C TYR A 38 -9.97 10.39 -3.64
N ILE A 39 -9.05 10.33 -2.68
CA ILE A 39 -8.56 9.08 -2.12
C ILE A 39 -9.13 8.94 -0.71
N PHE A 40 -9.68 7.77 -0.43
CA PHE A 40 -10.02 7.30 0.91
C PHE A 40 -9.09 6.15 1.27
N ASP A 41 -8.26 6.32 2.28
CA ASP A 41 -7.19 5.39 2.64
C ASP A 41 -7.30 4.98 4.11
N VAL A 42 -7.20 3.70 4.38
CA VAL A 42 -7.20 3.12 5.73
C VAL A 42 -5.91 2.33 5.91
N PHE A 43 -5.08 2.76 6.84
CA PHE A 43 -3.85 2.08 7.19
C PHE A 43 -3.95 1.50 8.59
N THR A 44 -3.78 0.18 8.70
CA THR A 44 -3.89 -0.57 9.96
C THR A 44 -2.59 -1.30 10.27
N VAL A 45 -2.13 -1.17 11.51
CA VAL A 45 -1.01 -1.93 12.04
C VAL A 45 -1.44 -2.61 13.33
N GLN A 46 -1.30 -3.94 13.41
CA GLN A 46 -1.54 -4.71 14.61
C GLN A 46 -0.28 -5.41 15.11
N GLY A 47 0.09 -5.13 16.33
CA GLY A 47 1.30 -5.67 17.00
C GLY A 47 2.37 -4.60 17.16
N GLY A 48 3.37 -4.88 18.02
CA GLY A 48 4.33 -3.86 18.44
C GLY A 48 3.80 -2.98 19.56
N THR A 49 4.61 -2.06 20.02
CA THR A 49 4.31 -1.13 21.14
C THR A 49 4.35 0.33 20.75
N ARG A 50 4.84 0.63 19.54
CA ARG A 50 4.87 1.97 18.95
C ARG A 50 4.64 1.88 17.46
N HIS A 51 3.73 2.73 16.95
CA HIS A 51 3.48 2.89 15.54
C HIS A 51 3.61 4.36 15.17
N ASP A 52 4.40 4.64 14.16
CA ASP A 52 4.54 5.95 13.55
C ASP A 52 3.94 5.93 12.15
N TYR A 53 2.84 6.64 11.96
CA TYR A 53 2.35 6.96 10.64
C TYR A 53 3.00 8.25 10.18
N VAL A 54 3.74 8.19 9.08
CA VAL A 54 4.49 9.34 8.57
C VAL A 54 3.94 9.71 7.19
N PHE A 55 3.51 10.95 7.06
CA PHE A 55 2.98 11.49 5.81
C PHE A 55 3.78 12.71 5.36
N HIS A 56 4.15 12.74 4.11
CA HIS A 56 4.73 13.89 3.43
C HIS A 56 4.38 13.86 1.93
N THR A 57 4.55 15.00 1.28
CA THR A 57 4.40 15.15 -0.17
C THR A 57 5.63 15.88 -0.75
N GLY A 58 5.62 16.16 -2.05
CA GLY A 58 6.59 17.08 -2.67
C GLY A 58 6.27 18.57 -2.45
N ALA A 59 5.30 18.90 -1.62
CA ALA A 59 4.92 20.28 -1.30
C ALA A 59 5.93 20.93 -0.35
N PHE A 60 6.05 22.25 -0.42
CA PHE A 60 6.99 23.02 0.38
C PHE A 60 6.32 23.72 1.59
N ILE A 61 5.01 23.87 1.55
CA ILE A 61 4.25 24.57 2.59
C ILE A 61 3.18 23.62 3.11
N LEU A 62 3.05 23.58 4.44
CA LEU A 62 1.93 23.00 5.15
C LEU A 62 1.16 24.14 5.83
N GLU A 63 -0.13 24.27 5.50
CA GLU A 63 -1.08 25.12 6.19
C GLU A 63 -2.05 24.26 6.99
N THR A 64 -2.37 24.66 8.22
CA THR A 64 -3.29 23.97 9.10
C THR A 64 -3.79 24.92 10.19
N GLU A 65 -4.96 24.66 10.74
CA GLU A 65 -5.49 25.36 11.91
C GLU A 65 -4.87 24.85 13.22
N THR A 66 -4.20 23.70 13.21
CA THR A 66 -3.54 23.15 14.39
C THR A 66 -2.33 24.00 14.76
N GLU A 67 -2.28 24.45 16.02
CA GLU A 67 -1.11 25.12 16.57
C GLU A 67 -0.03 24.11 16.92
N PHE A 68 1.17 24.35 16.40
CA PHE A 68 2.36 23.54 16.70
C PHE A 68 3.33 24.30 17.58
N ARG A 69 3.85 23.64 18.63
CA ARG A 69 4.81 24.19 19.59
C ARG A 69 6.11 23.42 19.56
N SER A 70 7.21 24.15 19.72
CA SER A 70 8.54 23.51 19.86
C SER A 70 8.58 22.68 21.14
N ILE A 71 9.30 21.56 21.08
CA ILE A 71 9.52 20.67 22.20
C ILE A 71 10.87 21.01 22.81
N ASP A 72 10.91 21.26 24.12
CA ASP A 72 12.14 21.62 24.80
C ASP A 72 13.21 20.53 24.66
N ASN A 73 14.39 20.93 24.19
CA ASN A 73 15.55 20.08 23.97
C ASN A 73 15.36 18.92 22.96
N VAL A 74 14.31 18.95 22.12
CA VAL A 74 14.07 17.96 21.08
C VAL A 74 14.03 18.64 19.72
N TRP A 75 14.94 18.25 18.84
CA TRP A 75 15.08 18.83 17.50
C TRP A 75 14.67 17.86 16.39
N THR A 76 14.86 16.58 16.62
CA THR A 76 14.56 15.53 15.65
C THR A 76 13.57 14.54 16.21
N LEU A 77 12.94 13.78 15.35
CA LEU A 77 12.04 12.70 15.78
C LEU A 77 12.80 11.64 16.63
N ALA A 78 14.09 11.43 16.34
CA ALA A 78 14.95 10.56 17.16
C ALA A 78 15.15 11.12 18.58
N GLY A 79 15.22 12.43 18.72
CA GLY A 79 15.40 13.12 20.00
C GLY A 79 14.26 12.95 20.99
N LEU A 80 13.08 12.49 20.55
CA LEU A 80 11.99 12.12 21.49
C LEU A 80 12.35 10.96 22.41
N GLU A 81 13.29 10.11 22.00
CA GLU A 81 13.72 8.92 22.77
C GLU A 81 15.01 9.19 23.50
N ASP A 82 15.88 9.99 22.93
CA ASP A 82 17.18 10.35 23.49
C ASP A 82 17.47 11.82 23.11
N PRO A 83 17.34 12.76 24.05
CA PRO A 83 17.65 14.16 23.80
C PRO A 83 19.09 14.40 23.33
N ASP A 84 20.02 13.50 23.64
CA ASP A 84 21.41 13.57 23.21
C ASP A 84 21.59 13.03 21.76
N ALA A 85 20.61 12.33 21.21
CA ALA A 85 20.57 11.87 19.82
C ALA A 85 20.25 13.03 18.84
N THR A 86 20.70 14.23 19.13
CA THR A 86 20.51 15.42 18.28
C THR A 86 21.61 15.47 17.24
N TYR A 87 21.31 15.06 16.04
CA TYR A 87 22.20 15.19 14.90
C TYR A 87 22.18 16.59 14.29
N ASP A 88 21.38 17.50 14.87
CA ASP A 88 21.09 18.81 14.31
C ASP A 88 21.50 19.95 15.21
N GLU A 89 22.12 20.95 14.60
CA GLU A 89 22.27 22.28 15.19
C GLU A 89 21.18 23.20 14.62
N PRO A 90 20.40 23.90 15.46
CA PRO A 90 19.39 24.83 15.00
C PRO A 90 19.94 25.87 14.02
N GLY A 91 19.18 26.17 12.99
CA GLY A 91 19.53 27.21 12.02
C GLY A 91 20.41 26.75 10.85
N LYS A 92 20.93 25.53 10.85
CA LYS A 92 21.65 24.97 9.71
C LYS A 92 20.71 24.34 8.70
N SER A 93 21.13 24.26 7.45
CA SER A 93 20.45 23.49 6.42
C SER A 93 20.62 21.99 6.66
N TRP A 94 19.76 21.16 6.05
CA TRP A 94 19.83 19.71 6.13
C TRP A 94 21.25 19.17 5.87
N GLY A 95 21.88 19.57 4.75
CA GLY A 95 23.21 19.11 4.40
C GLY A 95 24.31 19.58 5.35
N GLU A 96 24.12 20.74 5.99
CA GLU A 96 25.08 21.27 6.97
C GLU A 96 24.94 20.63 8.35
N ARG A 97 23.71 20.18 8.68
CA ARG A 97 23.40 19.60 9.99
C ARG A 97 23.85 18.17 10.13
N ILE A 98 23.52 17.35 9.14
CA ILE A 98 23.61 15.90 9.28
C ILE A 98 24.83 15.35 8.58
N LEU A 99 25.26 15.98 7.51
CA LEU A 99 26.30 15.46 6.65
C LEU A 99 27.41 16.49 6.47
N PRO A 100 28.44 16.50 7.30
CA PRO A 100 29.70 17.12 6.94
C PRO A 100 30.10 16.65 5.53
N GLY A 101 30.67 17.54 4.71
CA GLY A 101 30.88 17.28 3.28
C GLY A 101 31.61 15.96 2.94
N ASP A 102 32.41 15.45 3.87
CA ASP A 102 33.09 14.16 3.73
C ASP A 102 32.14 12.97 3.92
N MET A 103 31.12 13.11 4.77
CA MET A 103 30.14 12.06 5.04
C MET A 103 29.14 11.90 3.88
N ILE A 104 28.86 12.97 3.12
CA ILE A 104 28.00 12.88 1.93
C ILE A 104 28.65 12.02 0.86
N LYS A 105 29.96 12.08 0.73
CA LYS A 105 30.71 11.25 -0.22
C LYS A 105 30.66 9.77 0.13
N ASP A 106 30.45 9.48 1.39
CA ASP A 106 30.48 8.13 1.95
C ASP A 106 29.06 7.52 2.16
N LEU A 107 27.99 8.18 1.70
CA LEU A 107 26.62 7.65 1.77
C LEU A 107 26.47 6.24 1.17
N GLY A 108 27.37 5.87 0.27
CA GLY A 108 27.43 4.49 -0.24
C GLY A 108 28.46 3.61 0.48
N ILE A 109 29.33 4.20 1.28
CA ILE A 109 30.48 3.53 1.92
C ILE A 109 30.50 3.87 3.41
N ALA A 110 29.35 4.02 3.96
CA ALA A 110 29.18 4.56 5.27
C ALA A 110 30.32 4.24 6.21
N SER A 111 31.05 5.26 6.67
CA SER A 111 31.69 5.17 7.96
C SER A 111 30.61 4.76 8.97
N GLU A 112 30.99 4.00 9.96
CA GLU A 112 30.04 3.44 10.95
C GLU A 112 29.15 4.54 11.57
N GLY A 113 29.68 5.76 11.76
CA GLY A 113 28.95 6.91 12.24
C GLY A 113 27.86 7.41 11.30
N VAL A 114 28.15 7.55 10.01
CA VAL A 114 27.18 8.00 8.99
C VAL A 114 26.03 7.02 8.86
N LYS A 115 26.35 5.75 8.82
CA LYS A 115 25.39 4.68 8.74
C LYS A 115 24.44 4.66 9.93
N SER A 116 24.99 4.89 11.12
CA SER A 116 24.20 4.99 12.35
C SER A 116 23.30 6.22 12.36
N MET A 117 23.80 7.37 11.94
CA MET A 117 23.04 8.62 11.96
C MET A 117 21.93 8.67 10.90
N TYR A 118 22.20 8.16 9.72
CA TYR A 118 21.28 8.29 8.59
C TYR A 118 20.26 7.14 8.55
N TRP A 119 20.71 5.89 8.76
CA TRP A 119 19.87 4.71 8.56
C TRP A 119 19.32 4.11 9.84
N ASN A 120 20.01 4.33 10.95
CA ASN A 120 19.66 3.76 12.25
C ASN A 120 20.21 4.62 13.37
N PRO A 121 19.71 5.86 13.56
CA PRO A 121 20.13 6.70 14.67
C PRO A 121 19.83 6.02 16.00
N ALA A 122 20.70 6.21 16.98
CA ALA A 122 20.42 5.77 18.34
C ALA A 122 19.40 6.75 18.99
N PRO A 123 18.43 6.23 19.72
CA PRO A 123 18.16 4.84 20.08
C PRO A 123 17.43 3.98 19.02
N GLY A 124 17.55 4.26 17.75
CA GLY A 124 17.14 3.31 16.70
C GLY A 124 15.72 3.48 16.16
N ASN A 125 15.13 4.66 16.23
CA ASN A 125 13.82 4.93 15.61
C ASN A 125 13.88 5.23 14.10
N GLY A 126 15.06 5.40 13.52
CA GLY A 126 15.23 5.60 12.09
C GLY A 126 14.95 7.02 11.58
N TYR A 127 14.54 7.97 12.41
CA TYR A 127 14.00 9.26 11.98
C TYR A 127 14.85 10.48 12.39
N GLY A 128 16.15 10.31 12.53
CA GLY A 128 17.08 11.43 12.83
C GLY A 128 17.12 12.51 11.75
N PHE A 129 16.66 12.22 10.54
CA PHE A 129 16.57 13.17 9.45
C PHE A 129 15.30 14.04 9.43
N ILE A 130 14.32 13.74 10.28
CA ILE A 130 13.14 14.61 10.48
C ILE A 130 13.47 15.56 11.61
N TYR A 131 13.60 16.84 11.30
CA TYR A 131 14.11 17.88 12.17
C TYR A 131 13.16 19.08 12.28
N ASP A 132 13.51 20.04 13.16
CA ASP A 132 12.63 21.16 13.54
C ASP A 132 11.28 20.65 14.03
N LEU A 133 11.35 19.62 14.89
CA LEU A 133 10.19 18.90 15.37
C LEU A 133 9.34 19.80 16.29
N LYS A 134 8.04 19.76 16.05
CA LYS A 134 7.04 20.45 16.86
C LYS A 134 5.91 19.50 17.18
N GLU A 135 5.30 19.69 18.35
CA GLU A 135 4.14 18.95 18.80
C GLU A 135 2.87 19.77 18.62
N GLY A 136 1.80 19.13 18.20
CA GLY A 136 0.45 19.68 18.07
C GLY A 136 -0.58 18.77 18.73
N GLU A 137 -1.81 19.24 18.81
CA GLU A 137 -2.94 18.47 19.34
C GLU A 137 -3.93 18.11 18.24
N LEU A 138 -4.44 16.89 18.30
CA LEU A 138 -5.55 16.46 17.47
C LEU A 138 -6.86 17.00 18.06
N THR A 139 -7.75 17.50 17.22
CA THR A 139 -9.10 17.87 17.64
C THR A 139 -10.04 16.70 17.36
N ASP A 140 -10.58 16.09 18.40
CA ASP A 140 -11.46 14.91 18.31
C ASP A 140 -10.86 13.78 17.47
N GLY A 141 -9.55 13.52 17.64
CA GLY A 141 -8.84 12.50 16.86
C GLY A 141 -8.65 12.86 15.39
N ARG A 142 -8.79 14.13 15.01
CA ARG A 142 -8.68 14.62 13.62
C ARG A 142 -7.54 15.63 13.48
N PHE A 143 -6.88 15.56 12.32
CA PHE A 143 -5.96 16.58 11.80
C PHE A 143 -6.31 16.90 10.36
N THR A 144 -6.23 18.18 9.97
CA THR A 144 -6.34 18.61 8.57
C THR A 144 -5.14 19.45 8.20
N GLY A 145 -4.46 19.05 7.13
CA GLY A 145 -3.33 19.76 6.56
C GLY A 145 -3.49 20.01 5.06
N VAL A 146 -3.16 21.22 4.62
CA VAL A 146 -3.13 21.63 3.23
C VAL A 146 -1.68 21.79 2.80
N PHE A 147 -1.25 20.94 1.88
CA PHE A 147 0.09 20.91 1.31
C PHE A 147 0.12 21.67 -0.01
N LYS A 148 0.85 22.79 -0.06
CA LYS A 148 0.89 23.69 -1.23
C LYS A 148 2.20 23.55 -2.01
N TYR A 149 2.09 23.58 -3.31
CA TYR A 149 3.18 23.45 -4.26
C TYR A 149 3.53 24.83 -4.87
N TYR A 150 4.82 25.06 -5.13
CA TYR A 150 5.30 26.25 -5.85
C TYR A 150 5.36 25.97 -7.36
N ASP A 151 4.24 25.73 -7.99
CA ASP A 151 4.16 25.45 -9.42
C ASP A 151 3.53 26.59 -10.25
N GLY A 152 3.08 27.63 -9.58
CA GLY A 152 2.40 28.76 -10.22
C GLY A 152 0.95 28.47 -10.63
N LEU A 153 0.43 27.31 -10.25
CA LEU A 153 -0.95 26.86 -10.58
C LEU A 153 -1.85 26.76 -9.34
N ASP A 154 -1.33 27.17 -8.16
CA ASP A 154 -2.01 27.00 -6.88
C ASP A 154 -2.40 25.53 -6.58
N THR A 155 -1.57 24.59 -7.04
CA THR A 155 -1.76 23.17 -6.76
C THR A 155 -1.63 22.90 -5.28
N MET A 156 -2.60 22.21 -4.72
CA MET A 156 -2.59 21.81 -3.33
C MET A 156 -3.13 20.39 -3.15
N LEU A 157 -2.69 19.74 -2.07
CA LEU A 157 -3.23 18.49 -1.57
C LEU A 157 -3.79 18.75 -0.17
N THR A 158 -5.08 18.55 0.02
CA THR A 158 -5.70 18.56 1.36
C THR A 158 -5.75 17.13 1.88
N ASN A 159 -5.20 16.90 3.07
CA ASN A 159 -5.25 15.62 3.75
C ASN A 159 -5.97 15.76 5.09
N ARG A 160 -7.02 14.97 5.29
CA ARG A 160 -7.79 14.88 6.52
C ARG A 160 -7.52 13.53 7.16
N LEU A 161 -6.83 13.55 8.28
CA LEU A 161 -6.42 12.36 9.02
C LEU A 161 -7.34 12.14 10.22
N PHE A 162 -7.76 10.90 10.43
CA PHE A 162 -8.56 10.45 11.56
C PHE A 162 -7.88 9.27 12.23
N VAL A 163 -7.87 9.26 13.56
CA VAL A 163 -7.31 8.17 14.37
C VAL A 163 -8.31 7.68 15.40
N ASP A 164 -8.20 6.42 15.82
CA ASP A 164 -9.10 5.80 16.80
C ASP A 164 -8.48 5.68 18.19
N GLN A 165 -7.17 5.67 18.25
CA GLN A 165 -6.39 5.48 19.48
C GLN A 165 -5.78 6.79 19.95
N GLU A 166 -5.34 6.82 21.20
CA GLU A 166 -4.53 7.93 21.70
C GLU A 166 -3.27 8.08 20.83
N THR A 167 -3.12 9.26 20.26
CA THR A 167 -2.10 9.55 19.26
C THR A 167 -1.51 10.92 19.49
N LYS A 168 -0.19 11.01 19.50
CA LYS A 168 0.55 12.26 19.50
C LYS A 168 0.74 12.73 18.06
N LEU A 169 0.57 14.02 17.85
CA LEU A 169 0.75 14.67 16.55
C LEU A 169 2.04 15.48 16.57
N TYR A 170 2.88 15.24 15.57
CA TYR A 170 4.10 16.02 15.35
C TYR A 170 4.15 16.53 13.92
N THR A 171 4.85 17.65 13.73
CA THR A 171 5.31 18.13 12.43
C THR A 171 6.80 18.39 12.47
N GLY A 172 7.45 18.28 11.33
CA GLY A 172 8.87 18.56 11.17
C GLY A 172 9.21 18.71 9.71
N TYR A 173 10.47 18.88 9.41
CA TYR A 173 10.96 18.94 8.05
C TYR A 173 11.90 17.78 7.76
N GLY A 174 11.76 17.21 6.59
CA GLY A 174 12.71 16.22 6.07
C GLY A 174 13.37 16.69 4.78
N PRO A 175 14.44 16.00 4.35
CA PRO A 175 15.15 16.33 3.13
C PRO A 175 14.36 15.96 1.88
N ASN A 176 14.62 16.67 0.78
CA ASN A 176 14.32 16.13 -0.53
C ASN A 176 15.56 15.46 -1.13
N LEU A 177 15.34 14.55 -2.07
CA LEU A 177 16.41 13.82 -2.77
C LEU A 177 17.28 14.74 -3.65
N ALA A 178 16.84 15.96 -3.94
CA ALA A 178 17.48 16.88 -4.88
C ALA A 178 18.30 18.01 -4.22
N GLY A 179 18.50 18.01 -2.89
CA GLY A 179 19.34 19.01 -2.23
C GLY A 179 18.68 19.73 -1.06
N ASN A 180 18.78 21.05 -1.01
CA ASN A 180 18.47 21.87 0.18
C ASN A 180 16.99 22.15 0.43
N ALA A 181 16.07 21.55 -0.30
CA ALA A 181 14.65 21.78 -0.08
C ALA A 181 14.15 21.03 1.15
N LYS A 182 13.23 21.66 1.87
CA LYS A 182 12.59 21.15 3.07
C LYS A 182 11.17 20.75 2.71
N TYR A 183 10.81 19.50 2.97
CA TYR A 183 9.43 19.07 2.88
C TYR A 183 8.81 18.96 4.27
N PRO A 184 7.60 19.50 4.48
CA PRO A 184 6.89 19.29 5.73
C PRO A 184 6.43 17.84 5.86
N TYR A 185 6.61 17.30 7.05
CA TYR A 185 6.18 15.98 7.48
C TYR A 185 5.12 16.10 8.55
N ILE A 186 4.13 15.23 8.50
CA ILE A 186 3.18 14.99 9.59
C ILE A 186 3.46 13.61 10.12
N ILE A 187 3.57 13.49 11.43
CA ILE A 187 3.82 12.24 12.13
C ILE A 187 2.71 12.03 13.17
N LEU A 188 2.02 10.90 13.07
CA LEU A 188 1.08 10.43 14.07
C LEU A 188 1.71 9.26 14.80
N ARG A 189 2.02 9.45 16.09
CA ARG A 189 2.64 8.43 16.95
C ARG A 189 1.64 7.88 17.93
N SER A 190 1.41 6.58 17.86
CA SER A 190 0.62 5.80 18.80
C SER A 190 1.54 4.89 19.62
N GLU A 191 1.43 4.92 20.94
CA GLU A 191 2.25 4.16 21.86
C GLU A 191 1.39 3.43 22.88
N SER A 192 1.79 2.20 23.22
CA SER A 192 1.15 1.42 24.28
C SER A 192 2.21 0.55 24.99
N PRO A 193 2.09 0.32 26.29
CA PRO A 193 2.98 -0.57 27.03
C PRO A 193 2.83 -2.05 26.63
N SER A 194 1.77 -2.39 25.91
CA SER A 194 1.50 -3.72 25.36
C SER A 194 1.29 -3.63 23.84
N LYS A 195 1.33 -4.80 23.18
CA LYS A 195 0.98 -4.88 21.75
C LYS A 195 -0.41 -4.28 21.52
N HIS A 196 -0.52 -3.38 20.55
CA HIS A 196 -1.78 -2.71 20.25
C HIS A 196 -2.04 -2.66 18.74
N GLU A 197 -3.19 -2.16 18.40
CA GLU A 197 -3.60 -1.85 17.03
C GLU A 197 -3.64 -0.32 16.89
N SER A 198 -3.20 0.16 15.75
CA SER A 198 -3.41 1.54 15.33
C SER A 198 -4.04 1.57 13.95
N ARG A 199 -5.00 2.44 13.78
CA ARG A 199 -5.67 2.71 12.51
C ARG A 199 -5.64 4.20 12.22
N VAL A 200 -5.15 4.55 11.03
CA VAL A 200 -5.18 5.91 10.51
C VAL A 200 -6.02 5.90 9.24
N ILE A 201 -7.03 6.75 9.20
CA ILE A 201 -7.85 6.97 8.02
C ILE A 201 -7.44 8.32 7.43
N SER A 202 -7.14 8.34 6.14
CA SER A 202 -6.69 9.51 5.40
C SER A 202 -7.63 9.76 4.23
N ILE A 203 -8.21 10.96 4.18
CA ILE A 203 -9.09 11.39 3.08
C ILE A 203 -8.41 12.55 2.38
N MET A 204 -8.02 12.33 1.12
CA MET A 204 -7.15 13.25 0.38
C MET A 204 -7.79 13.69 -0.92
N ASP A 205 -7.76 14.98 -1.20
CA ASP A 205 -8.06 15.54 -2.51
C ASP A 205 -6.94 16.44 -3.01
N ALA A 206 -6.60 16.31 -4.28
CA ALA A 206 -5.67 17.20 -4.98
C ALA A 206 -6.48 18.16 -5.86
N SER A 207 -6.23 19.47 -5.71
CA SER A 207 -7.04 20.49 -6.36
C SER A 207 -6.22 21.73 -6.74
N LEU A 208 -6.85 22.63 -7.50
CA LEU A 208 -6.31 23.94 -7.85
C LEU A 208 -7.05 25.02 -7.05
N GLY A 209 -6.38 25.52 -6.01
CA GLY A 209 -6.85 26.66 -5.21
C GLY A 209 -7.94 26.35 -4.17
N ILE A 210 -8.86 25.42 -4.45
CA ILE A 210 -9.99 25.09 -3.56
C ILE A 210 -10.17 23.57 -3.51
N SER A 211 -10.31 23.00 -2.31
CA SER A 211 -10.69 21.60 -2.13
C SER A 211 -12.09 21.32 -2.66
N PHE A 212 -12.27 20.18 -3.35
CA PHE A 212 -13.62 19.76 -3.78
C PHE A 212 -14.44 19.21 -2.61
N LEU A 213 -13.77 18.69 -1.59
CA LEU A 213 -14.43 18.18 -0.39
C LEU A 213 -14.69 19.33 0.57
N LEU A 214 -15.96 19.78 0.62
CA LEU A 214 -16.39 20.92 1.44
C LEU A 214 -16.32 20.60 2.92
N ASP A 215 -16.80 19.40 3.29
CA ASP A 215 -16.70 18.87 4.65
C ASP A 215 -16.52 17.36 4.64
N VAL A 216 -15.90 16.86 5.70
CA VAL A 216 -15.76 15.43 5.97
C VAL A 216 -16.10 15.21 7.43
N THR A 217 -17.28 14.69 7.68
CA THR A 217 -17.77 14.34 9.02
C THR A 217 -17.63 12.86 9.26
N ARG A 218 -16.97 12.48 10.37
CA ARG A 218 -16.93 11.10 10.86
C ARG A 218 -18.14 10.81 11.73
N VAL A 219 -18.82 9.67 11.47
CA VAL A 219 -19.98 9.20 12.19
C VAL A 219 -19.65 7.87 12.88
N GLY A 220 -19.59 7.85 14.19
CA GLY A 220 -19.07 6.70 14.93
C GLY A 220 -17.61 6.39 14.56
N GLU A 221 -17.23 5.13 14.64
CA GLU A 221 -15.85 4.72 14.34
C GLU A 221 -15.63 4.48 12.83
N ASN A 222 -16.66 4.02 12.11
CA ASN A 222 -16.56 3.43 10.80
C ASN A 222 -17.44 4.10 9.73
N GLY A 223 -18.16 5.16 10.05
CA GLY A 223 -19.00 5.92 9.13
C GLY A 223 -18.39 7.27 8.76
N PHE A 224 -18.64 7.73 7.54
CA PHE A 224 -18.21 9.03 7.04
C PHE A 224 -19.26 9.64 6.14
N VAL A 225 -19.50 10.92 6.29
CA VAL A 225 -20.29 11.75 5.37
C VAL A 225 -19.36 12.77 4.76
N ILE A 226 -19.32 12.81 3.44
CA ILE A 226 -18.44 13.68 2.67
C ILE A 226 -19.32 14.59 1.82
N ASP A 227 -19.33 15.87 2.16
CA ASP A 227 -19.98 16.91 1.37
C ASP A 227 -19.01 17.39 0.27
N ILE A 228 -19.46 17.39 -0.96
CA ILE A 228 -18.67 17.67 -2.14
C ILE A 228 -19.27 18.86 -2.88
N LEU A 229 -18.44 19.57 -3.63
CA LEU A 229 -18.92 20.63 -4.53
C LEU A 229 -20.02 20.11 -5.46
N ASP A 230 -20.85 21.03 -5.95
CA ASP A 230 -21.92 20.77 -6.92
C ASP A 230 -23.03 19.84 -6.41
N GLY A 231 -23.30 19.86 -5.09
CA GLY A 231 -24.42 19.15 -4.48
C GLY A 231 -24.23 17.64 -4.30
N GLN A 232 -23.03 17.13 -4.56
CA GLN A 232 -22.74 15.72 -4.32
C GLN A 232 -22.50 15.44 -2.85
N LYS A 233 -22.95 14.27 -2.40
CA LYS A 233 -22.72 13.76 -1.06
C LYS A 233 -22.43 12.27 -1.09
N HIS A 234 -21.30 11.89 -0.50
CA HIS A 234 -20.91 10.49 -0.39
C HIS A 234 -21.00 10.02 1.07
N TYR A 235 -21.65 8.87 1.26
CA TYR A 235 -21.78 8.18 2.54
C TYR A 235 -20.91 6.94 2.49
N ILE A 236 -19.86 6.89 3.30
CA ILE A 236 -18.89 5.80 3.33
C ILE A 236 -19.00 5.06 4.65
N VAL A 237 -19.01 3.74 4.57
CA VAL A 237 -19.08 2.87 5.74
C VAL A 237 -18.03 1.77 5.62
N LEU A 238 -17.21 1.65 6.64
CA LEU A 238 -16.28 0.53 6.82
C LEU A 238 -16.97 -0.60 7.60
N ASN A 239 -16.35 -1.77 7.62
CA ASN A 239 -16.89 -2.97 8.27
C ASN A 239 -17.36 -2.69 9.71
N GLY A 240 -18.59 -3.09 9.99
CA GLY A 240 -19.27 -2.89 11.29
C GLY A 240 -19.73 -1.45 11.55
N GLY A 241 -19.71 -0.58 10.55
CA GLY A 241 -20.20 0.80 10.65
C GLY A 241 -21.60 1.00 10.10
N SER A 242 -22.14 2.17 10.35
CA SER A 242 -23.40 2.65 9.77
C SER A 242 -23.42 4.16 9.64
N VAL A 243 -24.23 4.65 8.70
CA VAL A 243 -24.45 6.09 8.50
C VAL A 243 -25.89 6.33 8.02
N GLU A 244 -26.50 7.42 8.45
CA GLU A 244 -27.83 7.82 8.00
C GLU A 244 -27.75 8.54 6.65
N THR A 245 -28.55 8.10 5.69
CA THR A 245 -28.64 8.67 4.33
C THR A 245 -30.06 9.14 4.04
N PRO A 246 -30.33 9.89 2.95
CA PRO A 246 -31.67 10.28 2.57
C PRO A 246 -32.65 9.11 2.34
N LEU A 247 -32.14 7.91 2.03
CA LEU A 247 -32.95 6.70 1.82
C LEU A 247 -32.98 5.74 3.02
N GLY A 248 -32.46 6.17 4.17
CA GLY A 248 -32.37 5.37 5.38
C GLY A 248 -30.95 5.03 5.76
N ILE A 249 -30.76 4.05 6.62
CA ILE A 249 -29.44 3.70 7.15
C ILE A 249 -28.68 2.83 6.11
N LEU A 250 -27.45 3.23 5.80
CA LEU A 250 -26.47 2.37 5.18
C LEU A 250 -25.64 1.71 6.29
N GLU A 251 -25.69 0.39 6.40
CA GLU A 251 -24.89 -0.42 7.31
C GLU A 251 -24.02 -1.38 6.50
N SER A 252 -22.77 -1.58 6.88
CA SER A 252 -21.88 -2.48 6.15
C SER A 252 -21.22 -3.53 7.03
N HIS A 253 -21.26 -4.78 6.56
CA HIS A 253 -20.49 -5.92 7.04
C HIS A 253 -19.38 -6.31 6.03
N ALA A 254 -19.27 -5.59 4.92
CA ALA A 254 -18.17 -5.67 3.95
C ALA A 254 -17.00 -4.77 4.36
N GLU A 255 -15.85 -4.92 3.71
CA GLU A 255 -14.67 -4.09 4.03
C GLU A 255 -14.94 -2.59 3.81
N PHE A 256 -15.70 -2.26 2.76
CA PHE A 256 -15.98 -0.90 2.35
C PHE A 256 -17.33 -0.84 1.63
N ALA A 257 -18.15 0.14 1.97
CA ALA A 257 -19.34 0.48 1.20
C ALA A 257 -19.42 2.00 1.01
N ILE A 258 -19.88 2.43 -0.16
CA ILE A 258 -20.10 3.84 -0.48
C ILE A 258 -21.42 4.02 -1.22
N ALA A 259 -22.30 4.87 -0.70
CA ALA A 259 -23.48 5.36 -1.39
C ALA A 259 -23.25 6.80 -1.84
N LYS A 260 -23.48 7.08 -3.12
CA LYS A 260 -23.34 8.40 -3.72
C LYS A 260 -24.69 9.01 -4.00
N PHE A 261 -24.84 10.28 -3.69
CA PHE A 261 -26.04 11.09 -3.91
C PHE A 261 -25.69 12.38 -4.64
N LEU A 262 -26.61 12.86 -5.46
CA LEU A 262 -26.58 14.18 -6.09
C LEU A 262 -27.91 14.89 -5.76
N ASP A 263 -27.85 16.04 -5.10
CA ASP A 263 -29.04 16.79 -4.67
C ASP A 263 -30.06 15.92 -3.89
N ASP A 264 -29.53 15.07 -2.98
CA ASP A 264 -30.27 14.07 -2.21
C ASP A 264 -30.90 12.92 -3.00
N GLU A 265 -30.69 12.85 -4.33
CA GLU A 265 -31.09 11.72 -5.17
C GLU A 265 -29.99 10.66 -5.21
N PHE A 266 -30.37 9.40 -5.02
CA PHE A 266 -29.44 8.26 -5.08
C PHE A 266 -28.86 8.09 -6.49
N VAL A 267 -27.54 7.93 -6.56
CA VAL A 267 -26.81 7.69 -7.82
C VAL A 267 -26.34 6.26 -7.92
N GLU A 268 -25.51 5.83 -6.98
CA GLU A 268 -24.97 4.48 -6.94
C GLU A 268 -24.56 4.05 -5.52
N LEU A 269 -24.59 2.74 -5.28
CA LEU A 269 -23.96 2.09 -4.14
C LEU A 269 -22.89 1.13 -4.65
N VAL A 270 -21.70 1.19 -4.06
CA VAL A 270 -20.63 0.22 -4.29
C VAL A 270 -20.31 -0.47 -2.97
N VAL A 271 -20.28 -1.79 -2.97
CA VAL A 271 -19.89 -2.63 -1.82
C VAL A 271 -18.67 -3.44 -2.22
N VAL A 272 -17.62 -3.43 -1.41
CA VAL A 272 -16.34 -4.08 -1.71
C VAL A 272 -15.82 -4.89 -0.52
N GLY A 273 -15.19 -6.01 -0.82
CA GLY A 273 -14.65 -6.95 0.15
C GLY A 273 -15.70 -8.00 0.59
N PRO A 274 -15.25 -9.06 1.28
CA PRO A 274 -16.15 -10.11 1.76
C PRO A 274 -17.25 -9.54 2.67
N GLY A 275 -18.49 -9.93 2.44
CA GLY A 275 -19.64 -9.53 3.23
C GLY A 275 -20.72 -8.82 2.42
N SER A 276 -21.56 -8.06 3.11
CA SER A 276 -22.72 -7.39 2.52
C SER A 276 -22.92 -5.99 3.11
N ALA A 277 -23.76 -5.19 2.46
CA ALA A 277 -24.29 -3.95 3.02
C ALA A 277 -25.82 -3.99 3.02
N ASN A 278 -26.43 -3.43 4.07
CA ASN A 278 -27.87 -3.19 4.14
C ASN A 278 -28.11 -1.72 3.73
N PHE A 279 -28.93 -1.52 2.73
CA PHE A 279 -29.26 -0.19 2.24
C PHE A 279 -30.67 -0.13 1.66
N ALA A 280 -31.44 0.89 2.03
CA ALA A 280 -32.82 1.08 1.60
C ALA A 280 -33.74 -0.13 1.85
N GLY A 281 -33.43 -0.94 2.89
CA GLY A 281 -34.18 -2.15 3.26
C GLY A 281 -33.79 -3.42 2.50
N GLU A 282 -32.76 -3.37 1.68
CA GLU A 282 -32.23 -4.51 0.94
C GLU A 282 -30.81 -4.88 1.40
N GLU A 283 -30.49 -6.16 1.40
CA GLU A 283 -29.14 -6.67 1.60
C GLU A 283 -28.45 -6.85 0.24
N ILE A 284 -27.30 -6.19 0.08
CA ILE A 284 -26.46 -6.24 -1.12
C ILE A 284 -25.19 -6.98 -0.77
N ALA A 285 -25.05 -8.22 -1.21
CA ALA A 285 -23.85 -9.02 -1.00
C ALA A 285 -22.80 -8.73 -2.07
N ALA A 286 -21.54 -8.58 -1.64
CA ALA A 286 -20.41 -8.53 -2.55
C ALA A 286 -20.01 -9.96 -2.93
N GLU A 287 -19.94 -10.24 -4.23
CA GLU A 287 -19.61 -11.57 -4.75
C GLU A 287 -18.22 -11.57 -5.38
N ALA A 288 -17.47 -12.65 -5.17
CA ALA A 288 -16.20 -12.90 -5.80
C ALA A 288 -16.34 -14.02 -6.84
N VAL A 289 -15.71 -13.84 -7.96
CA VAL A 289 -15.47 -14.92 -8.89
C VAL A 289 -14.26 -15.74 -8.39
N GLN A 290 -14.38 -17.06 -8.40
CA GLN A 290 -13.29 -17.99 -8.14
C GLN A 290 -13.33 -19.12 -9.15
N ALA A 291 -12.21 -19.39 -9.82
CA ALA A 291 -12.13 -20.47 -10.80
C ALA A 291 -10.74 -21.12 -10.79
N GLU A 292 -10.73 -22.44 -10.94
CA GLU A 292 -9.51 -23.23 -11.06
C GLU A 292 -8.87 -23.01 -12.42
N ILE A 293 -7.54 -22.86 -12.43
CA ILE A 293 -6.74 -22.74 -13.64
C ILE A 293 -6.39 -24.12 -14.13
N VAL A 294 -6.86 -24.49 -15.32
CA VAL A 294 -6.64 -25.82 -15.92
C VAL A 294 -5.54 -25.83 -16.97
N GLU A 295 -5.20 -24.67 -17.53
CA GLU A 295 -4.06 -24.52 -18.46
C GLU A 295 -3.39 -23.16 -18.26
N VAL A 296 -2.07 -23.11 -18.43
CA VAL A 296 -1.28 -21.87 -18.35
C VAL A 296 -0.36 -21.72 -19.54
N ASN A 297 -0.41 -20.57 -20.18
CA ASN A 297 0.59 -20.16 -21.17
C ASN A 297 1.37 -18.95 -20.64
N TRP A 298 2.51 -19.19 -20.01
CA TRP A 298 3.33 -18.14 -19.40
C TRP A 298 3.89 -17.13 -20.39
N GLN A 299 4.11 -17.54 -21.66
CA GLN A 299 4.70 -16.68 -22.69
C GLN A 299 3.73 -15.56 -23.09
N ASN A 300 2.45 -15.89 -23.16
CA ASN A 300 1.40 -14.97 -23.56
C ASN A 300 0.62 -14.41 -22.38
N SER A 301 0.98 -14.80 -21.14
CA SER A 301 0.23 -14.46 -19.92
C SER A 301 -1.25 -14.83 -20.02
N THR A 302 -1.53 -16.04 -20.51
CA THR A 302 -2.87 -16.56 -20.70
C THR A 302 -3.12 -17.71 -19.72
N VAL A 303 -4.30 -17.73 -19.10
CA VAL A 303 -4.82 -18.85 -18.32
C VAL A 303 -6.13 -19.34 -18.91
N VAL A 304 -6.39 -20.63 -18.80
CA VAL A 304 -7.68 -21.25 -19.11
C VAL A 304 -8.32 -21.66 -17.79
N LEU A 305 -9.54 -21.21 -17.57
CA LEU A 305 -10.34 -21.50 -16.39
C LEU A 305 -11.36 -22.59 -16.70
N GLU A 306 -11.65 -23.42 -15.70
CA GLU A 306 -12.73 -24.39 -15.82
C GLU A 306 -14.08 -23.66 -15.75
N GLY A 307 -14.96 -23.93 -16.72
CA GLY A 307 -16.28 -23.32 -16.82
C GLY A 307 -16.35 -22.01 -17.59
N GLU A 308 -17.56 -21.54 -17.80
CA GLU A 308 -17.87 -20.21 -18.37
C GLU A 308 -17.93 -19.20 -17.22
N ILE A 309 -16.89 -18.41 -17.09
CA ILE A 309 -16.68 -17.47 -15.99
C ILE A 309 -16.90 -16.04 -16.51
N ASP A 310 -17.78 -15.31 -15.86
CA ASP A 310 -18.04 -13.88 -16.19
C ASP A 310 -16.93 -13.00 -15.58
N LEU A 311 -16.01 -12.56 -16.42
CA LEU A 311 -14.93 -11.64 -16.10
C LEU A 311 -14.96 -10.48 -17.08
N GLN A 312 -14.66 -9.29 -16.57
CA GLN A 312 -14.65 -8.07 -17.40
C GLN A 312 -13.23 -7.64 -17.75
N VAL A 313 -13.03 -7.11 -18.96
CA VAL A 313 -11.77 -6.49 -19.35
C VAL A 313 -11.49 -5.29 -18.44
N GLY A 314 -10.26 -5.22 -17.90
CA GLY A 314 -9.85 -4.22 -16.91
C GLY A 314 -10.08 -4.63 -15.46
N GLU A 315 -10.76 -5.74 -15.22
CA GLU A 315 -10.98 -6.27 -13.87
C GLU A 315 -9.67 -6.72 -13.21
N LEU A 316 -9.52 -6.45 -11.92
CA LEU A 316 -8.37 -6.90 -11.14
C LEU A 316 -8.62 -8.32 -10.65
N VAL A 317 -7.68 -9.20 -10.93
CA VAL A 317 -7.68 -10.59 -10.47
C VAL A 317 -6.40 -10.93 -9.73
N THR A 318 -6.49 -11.83 -8.78
CA THR A 318 -5.35 -12.41 -8.08
C THR A 318 -5.28 -13.91 -8.34
N ILE A 319 -4.08 -14.49 -8.26
CA ILE A 319 -3.89 -15.93 -8.42
C ILE A 319 -3.35 -16.46 -7.10
N ALA A 320 -4.10 -17.34 -6.47
CA ALA A 320 -3.83 -17.90 -5.17
C ALA A 320 -3.47 -19.38 -5.25
N ASN A 321 -2.55 -19.82 -4.41
CA ASN A 321 -2.29 -21.23 -4.16
C ASN A 321 -1.71 -21.46 -2.75
N ASN A 322 -1.65 -22.72 -2.34
CA ASN A 322 -1.15 -23.11 -1.02
C ASN A 322 0.38 -23.25 -0.93
N ALA A 323 1.10 -23.03 -2.02
CA ALA A 323 2.56 -23.22 -2.05
C ALA A 323 3.34 -22.01 -1.60
N TYR A 324 2.74 -20.81 -1.67
CA TYR A 324 3.33 -19.54 -1.25
C TYR A 324 2.26 -18.58 -0.69
N SER A 325 2.68 -17.71 0.19
CA SER A 325 1.79 -16.79 0.93
C SER A 325 1.51 -15.47 0.21
N ARG A 326 2.09 -15.25 -0.97
CA ARG A 326 1.95 -14.00 -1.73
C ARG A 326 1.34 -14.29 -3.08
N ASN A 327 0.22 -13.64 -3.33
CA ASN A 327 -0.47 -13.70 -4.61
C ASN A 327 0.03 -12.59 -5.53
N THR A 328 0.01 -12.85 -6.83
CA THR A 328 0.25 -11.84 -7.85
C THR A 328 -1.09 -11.31 -8.35
N ALA A 329 -1.20 -10.00 -8.47
CA ALA A 329 -2.37 -9.34 -9.02
C ALA A 329 -2.14 -8.98 -10.49
N TYR A 330 -3.15 -9.19 -11.31
CA TYR A 330 -3.18 -8.86 -12.73
C TYR A 330 -4.46 -8.13 -13.08
N THR A 331 -4.48 -7.39 -14.18
CA THR A 331 -5.72 -6.94 -14.79
C THR A 331 -6.06 -7.81 -15.98
N VAL A 332 -7.35 -8.08 -16.17
CA VAL A 332 -7.86 -8.82 -17.32
C VAL A 332 -7.70 -7.96 -18.58
N LYS A 333 -7.02 -8.50 -19.60
CA LYS A 333 -6.81 -7.83 -20.88
C LYS A 333 -7.81 -8.27 -21.93
N GLU A 334 -8.07 -9.58 -22.01
CA GLU A 334 -9.00 -10.19 -22.96
C GLU A 334 -9.67 -11.39 -22.30
N VAL A 335 -10.93 -11.64 -22.65
CA VAL A 335 -11.70 -12.83 -22.23
C VAL A 335 -12.32 -13.47 -23.46
N ALA A 336 -12.21 -14.80 -23.56
CA ALA A 336 -12.87 -15.58 -24.60
C ALA A 336 -13.48 -16.85 -24.00
N HIS A 337 -14.69 -17.20 -24.43
CA HIS A 337 -15.36 -18.45 -24.04
C HIS A 337 -15.29 -19.45 -25.18
N LYS A 338 -14.79 -20.64 -24.91
CA LYS A 338 -14.65 -21.70 -25.89
C LYS A 338 -14.77 -23.07 -25.22
N ASP A 339 -15.59 -23.94 -25.81
CA ASP A 339 -15.76 -25.34 -25.40
C ASP A 339 -16.12 -25.51 -23.90
N GLY A 340 -16.92 -24.56 -23.33
CA GLY A 340 -17.34 -24.57 -21.93
C GLY A 340 -16.25 -24.12 -20.96
N ARG A 341 -15.19 -23.48 -21.45
CA ARG A 341 -14.08 -22.92 -20.67
C ARG A 341 -13.90 -21.44 -20.97
N THR A 342 -13.22 -20.75 -20.07
CA THR A 342 -12.89 -19.32 -20.19
C THR A 342 -11.38 -19.15 -20.36
N GLU A 343 -10.96 -18.64 -21.50
CA GLU A 343 -9.59 -18.20 -21.75
C GLU A 343 -9.44 -16.74 -21.38
N VAL A 344 -8.46 -16.43 -20.50
CA VAL A 344 -8.21 -15.09 -19.98
C VAL A 344 -6.78 -14.68 -20.29
N VAL A 345 -6.61 -13.61 -21.04
CA VAL A 345 -5.30 -12.95 -21.23
C VAL A 345 -5.12 -11.91 -20.14
N LEU A 346 -4.04 -12.01 -19.39
CA LEU A 346 -3.71 -11.11 -18.29
C LEU A 346 -2.74 -10.02 -18.75
N ASN A 347 -2.94 -8.82 -18.25
CA ASN A 347 -2.03 -7.71 -18.47
C ASN A 347 -0.88 -7.79 -17.46
N GLY A 348 0.34 -7.92 -17.98
CA GLY A 348 1.53 -8.16 -17.19
C GLY A 348 2.19 -9.48 -17.57
N SER A 349 3.38 -9.72 -17.05
CA SER A 349 4.13 -10.95 -17.33
C SER A 349 3.98 -11.94 -16.17
N MET A 350 3.60 -13.17 -16.47
CA MET A 350 3.69 -14.28 -15.52
C MET A 350 5.13 -14.77 -15.32
N ILE A 351 6.06 -14.36 -16.19
CA ILE A 351 7.48 -14.65 -16.02
C ILE A 351 8.08 -13.60 -15.10
N LEU A 352 8.38 -14.00 -13.89
CA LEU A 352 8.93 -13.13 -12.83
C LEU A 352 10.43 -12.92 -12.98
N ALA A 353 11.14 -13.94 -13.46
CA ALA A 353 12.57 -13.88 -13.69
C ALA A 353 12.98 -14.89 -14.77
N LYS A 354 14.11 -14.62 -15.40
CA LYS A 354 14.77 -15.51 -16.34
C LYS A 354 16.29 -15.44 -16.18
N GLY A 355 16.97 -16.50 -16.54
CA GLY A 355 18.43 -16.55 -16.49
C GLY A 355 18.98 -17.87 -17.01
N SER A 356 20.26 -18.10 -16.73
CA SER A 356 20.93 -19.34 -17.08
C SER A 356 21.66 -19.95 -15.90
N VAL A 357 21.79 -21.26 -15.91
CA VAL A 357 22.41 -22.06 -14.85
C VAL A 357 23.91 -22.09 -15.02
N GLN A 358 24.64 -21.81 -13.95
CA GLN A 358 26.08 -22.02 -13.90
C GLN A 358 26.41 -23.46 -13.50
N ARG A 359 25.71 -23.99 -12.48
CA ARG A 359 25.90 -25.37 -11.99
C ARG A 359 24.76 -25.76 -11.03
N GLY A 360 24.63 -27.06 -10.80
CA GLY A 360 23.71 -27.68 -9.85
C GLY A 360 22.38 -28.08 -10.51
N ASN A 361 21.64 -28.92 -9.81
CA ASN A 361 20.34 -29.44 -10.25
C ASN A 361 19.24 -29.32 -9.19
N ARG A 362 19.64 -29.15 -7.93
CA ARG A 362 18.78 -28.84 -6.79
C ARG A 362 19.26 -27.60 -6.07
N ASP A 363 20.55 -27.48 -5.82
CA ASP A 363 21.26 -26.31 -5.35
C ASP A 363 21.88 -25.61 -6.55
N ILE A 364 21.11 -24.70 -7.15
CA ILE A 364 21.41 -24.12 -8.45
C ILE A 364 22.13 -22.78 -8.24
N PHE A 365 23.28 -22.65 -8.89
CA PHE A 365 24.00 -21.39 -9.00
C PHE A 365 23.75 -20.79 -10.39
N LEU A 366 23.52 -19.47 -10.43
CA LEU A 366 23.14 -18.73 -11.62
C LEU A 366 24.32 -17.97 -12.22
N ASN A 367 24.37 -17.86 -13.53
CA ASN A 367 25.33 -17.01 -14.24
C ASN A 367 25.07 -15.52 -13.97
N THR A 368 23.80 -15.13 -13.96
CA THR A 368 23.36 -13.76 -13.73
C THR A 368 22.60 -13.64 -12.41
N PRO A 369 22.68 -12.51 -11.71
CA PRO A 369 21.83 -12.28 -10.55
C PRO A 369 20.35 -12.29 -10.94
N LEU A 370 19.50 -12.74 -10.01
CA LEU A 370 18.06 -12.59 -10.13
C LEU A 370 17.71 -11.08 -10.13
N PRO A 371 16.71 -10.68 -10.89
CA PRO A 371 16.23 -9.32 -10.85
C PRO A 371 15.71 -8.99 -9.46
N THR A 372 16.18 -7.89 -8.90
CA THR A 372 15.74 -7.39 -7.61
C THR A 372 15.33 -5.94 -7.81
N GLY A 373 14.15 -5.59 -7.41
CA GLY A 373 13.69 -4.20 -7.44
C GLY A 373 14.50 -3.29 -6.49
N PHE A 374 15.14 -3.91 -5.47
CA PHE A 374 15.97 -3.24 -4.46
C PHE A 374 17.14 -4.14 -4.09
N SER A 375 18.23 -3.54 -3.65
CA SER A 375 19.50 -4.21 -3.33
C SER A 375 19.51 -5.05 -2.04
N TYR A 376 18.36 -5.40 -1.49
CA TYR A 376 18.27 -6.18 -0.24
C TYR A 376 17.99 -7.66 -0.51
N GLU A 377 18.66 -8.53 0.23
CA GLU A 377 18.49 -9.99 0.15
C GLU A 377 17.03 -10.42 0.37
N SER A 378 16.29 -9.70 1.20
CA SER A 378 14.87 -9.92 1.45
C SER A 378 13.99 -9.72 0.21
N SER A 379 14.41 -8.91 -0.76
CA SER A 379 13.61 -8.63 -1.96
C SER A 379 13.48 -9.82 -2.91
N THR A 380 14.34 -10.83 -2.80
CA THR A 380 14.23 -12.05 -3.61
C THR A 380 13.35 -13.14 -2.99
N LYS A 381 12.97 -13.00 -1.72
CA LYS A 381 12.13 -13.99 -1.02
C LYS A 381 10.75 -14.16 -1.63
N TYR A 382 10.25 -13.18 -2.36
CA TYR A 382 8.97 -13.30 -3.07
C TYR A 382 8.98 -14.41 -4.14
N LEU A 383 10.16 -14.86 -4.59
CA LEU A 383 10.30 -15.97 -5.51
C LEU A 383 10.26 -17.35 -4.81
N GLU A 384 10.30 -17.40 -3.49
CA GLU A 384 10.16 -18.66 -2.74
C GLU A 384 8.75 -19.21 -2.90
N GLY A 385 8.64 -20.50 -3.16
CA GLY A 385 7.37 -21.16 -3.50
C GLY A 385 7.00 -21.12 -4.98
N LYS A 386 7.60 -20.23 -5.78
CA LYS A 386 7.38 -20.13 -7.22
C LYS A 386 8.04 -21.28 -7.97
N THR A 387 7.68 -21.44 -9.24
CA THR A 387 8.15 -22.54 -10.08
C THR A 387 9.27 -22.08 -11.01
N LEU A 388 10.43 -22.73 -10.93
CA LEU A 388 11.49 -22.63 -11.91
C LEU A 388 11.25 -23.70 -13.00
N ILE A 389 11.28 -23.31 -14.26
CA ILE A 389 11.12 -24.19 -15.43
C ILE A 389 12.37 -24.11 -16.29
N ASN A 390 13.00 -25.28 -16.58
CA ASN A 390 14.04 -25.38 -17.56
C ASN A 390 13.43 -25.25 -18.95
N THR A 391 13.78 -24.20 -19.70
CA THR A 391 13.19 -23.93 -21.03
C THR A 391 13.59 -24.95 -22.10
N ARG A 392 14.70 -25.69 -21.90
CA ARG A 392 15.18 -26.70 -22.86
C ARG A 392 14.31 -27.96 -22.86
N ASN A 393 13.88 -28.43 -21.69
CA ASN A 393 13.21 -29.74 -21.56
C ASN A 393 11.87 -29.71 -20.82
N GLY A 394 11.44 -28.51 -20.32
CA GLY A 394 10.20 -28.34 -19.58
C GLY A 394 10.22 -28.87 -18.16
N GLU A 395 11.34 -29.41 -17.67
CA GLU A 395 11.45 -29.85 -16.27
C GLU A 395 11.27 -28.69 -15.31
N ALA A 396 10.46 -28.91 -14.28
CA ALA A 396 10.06 -27.87 -13.35
C ALA A 396 10.35 -28.23 -11.88
N GLY A 397 10.71 -27.25 -11.10
CA GLY A 397 10.97 -27.40 -9.68
C GLY A 397 10.51 -26.19 -8.86
N ILE A 398 9.96 -26.47 -7.68
CA ILE A 398 9.53 -25.40 -6.75
C ILE A 398 10.74 -24.88 -6.00
N ILE A 399 10.90 -23.56 -5.97
CA ILE A 399 11.95 -22.87 -5.22
C ILE A 399 11.64 -23.00 -3.73
N ARG A 400 12.55 -23.61 -2.96
CA ARG A 400 12.46 -23.75 -1.52
C ARG A 400 12.98 -22.50 -0.79
N SER A 401 14.11 -22.00 -1.25
CA SER A 401 14.77 -20.84 -0.67
C SER A 401 15.77 -20.21 -1.63
N ILE A 402 16.10 -18.97 -1.38
CA ILE A 402 17.07 -18.18 -2.13
C ILE A 402 18.15 -17.69 -1.17
N ALA A 403 19.40 -17.80 -1.60
CA ALA A 403 20.55 -17.29 -0.86
C ALA A 403 21.34 -16.32 -1.74
N GLY A 404 21.34 -15.04 -1.35
CA GLY A 404 21.84 -13.97 -2.20
C GLY A 404 21.04 -13.88 -3.52
N PHE A 405 21.66 -13.30 -4.56
CA PHE A 405 20.99 -13.08 -5.86
C PHE A 405 21.28 -14.15 -6.91
N LYS A 406 22.14 -15.11 -6.58
CA LYS A 406 22.69 -16.08 -7.54
C LYS A 406 22.55 -17.53 -7.12
N ARG A 407 21.86 -17.84 -6.05
CA ARG A 407 21.71 -19.22 -5.59
C ARG A 407 20.26 -19.54 -5.25
N LEU A 408 19.75 -20.60 -5.88
CA LEU A 408 18.41 -21.14 -5.67
C LEU A 408 18.51 -22.54 -5.11
N LEU A 409 17.73 -22.84 -4.06
CA LEU A 409 17.53 -24.20 -3.59
C LEU A 409 16.12 -24.65 -3.97
N LEU A 410 16.02 -25.71 -4.76
CA LEU A 410 14.74 -26.32 -5.12
C LEU A 410 14.30 -27.34 -4.05
N ARG A 411 12.97 -27.59 -4.00
CA ARG A 411 12.44 -28.65 -3.12
C ARG A 411 12.90 -30.05 -3.55
N ARG A 412 13.07 -30.27 -4.85
CA ARG A 412 13.58 -31.51 -5.46
C ARG A 412 14.61 -31.24 -6.55
N GLU A 413 15.37 -32.24 -6.95
CA GLU A 413 16.22 -32.16 -8.11
C GLU A 413 15.38 -32.13 -9.40
N ILE A 414 15.89 -31.47 -10.41
CA ILE A 414 15.33 -31.43 -11.77
C ILE A 414 16.47 -31.67 -12.78
N ALA A 415 16.13 -32.14 -13.98
CA ALA A 415 17.08 -32.27 -15.06
C ALA A 415 17.40 -30.89 -15.65
N ILE A 416 18.46 -30.28 -15.14
CA ILE A 416 18.99 -28.99 -15.59
C ILE A 416 20.51 -29.02 -15.57
N GLU A 417 21.14 -28.50 -16.60
CA GLU A 417 22.59 -28.58 -16.81
C GLU A 417 23.21 -27.17 -16.86
N PRO A 418 24.52 -27.04 -16.64
CA PRO A 418 25.24 -25.80 -16.87
C PRO A 418 25.00 -25.25 -18.29
N GLY A 419 24.60 -23.99 -18.37
CA GLY A 419 24.26 -23.33 -19.64
C GLY A 419 22.76 -23.37 -19.98
N ASP A 420 21.97 -24.25 -19.36
CA ASP A 420 20.51 -24.25 -19.58
C ASP A 420 19.88 -22.91 -19.14
N GLU A 421 18.94 -22.49 -19.96
CA GLU A 421 18.10 -21.32 -19.61
C GLU A 421 16.87 -21.75 -18.81
N PHE A 422 16.43 -20.87 -17.93
CA PHE A 422 15.23 -21.08 -17.13
C PHE A 422 14.36 -19.82 -17.08
N VAL A 423 13.09 -20.03 -16.77
CA VAL A 423 12.15 -18.99 -16.32
C VAL A 423 11.63 -19.33 -14.92
N ILE A 424 11.31 -18.30 -14.16
CA ILE A 424 10.57 -18.42 -12.89
C ILE A 424 9.19 -17.84 -13.14
N VAL A 425 8.17 -18.63 -12.85
CA VAL A 425 6.77 -18.30 -13.13
C VAL A 425 5.95 -18.29 -11.83
N ASP A 426 4.90 -17.48 -11.84
CA ASP A 426 4.01 -17.28 -10.71
C ASP A 426 2.89 -18.32 -10.67
N THR A 427 2.31 -18.61 -11.81
CA THR A 427 1.06 -19.34 -11.98
C THR A 427 1.30 -20.76 -12.46
N ARG A 428 0.50 -21.69 -11.94
CA ARG A 428 0.47 -23.12 -12.32
C ARG A 428 -0.97 -23.57 -12.57
N GLU A 429 -1.11 -24.69 -13.19
CA GLU A 429 -2.35 -25.48 -13.16
C GLU A 429 -2.69 -25.82 -11.72
N GLU A 430 -3.96 -25.92 -11.38
CA GLU A 430 -4.54 -26.09 -10.03
C GLU A 430 -4.46 -24.85 -9.13
N ASP A 431 -3.86 -23.74 -9.56
CA ASP A 431 -3.98 -22.46 -8.88
C ASP A 431 -5.40 -21.90 -9.10
N VAL A 432 -5.83 -20.98 -8.23
CA VAL A 432 -7.16 -20.40 -8.29
C VAL A 432 -7.05 -18.92 -8.68
N LEU A 433 -7.68 -18.57 -9.81
CA LEU A 433 -7.93 -17.17 -10.15
C LEU A 433 -9.12 -16.69 -9.35
N GLN A 434 -9.00 -15.51 -8.74
CA GLN A 434 -10.07 -14.90 -7.96
C GLN A 434 -10.13 -13.40 -8.15
N THR A 435 -11.35 -12.85 -8.12
CA THR A 435 -11.59 -11.41 -8.07
C THR A 435 -11.72 -10.94 -6.62
N LEU A 436 -11.58 -9.63 -6.40
CA LEU A 436 -12.04 -9.03 -5.15
C LEU A 436 -13.58 -9.05 -5.14
N PRO A 437 -14.24 -9.50 -4.04
CA PRO A 437 -15.69 -9.42 -3.96
C PRO A 437 -16.18 -7.99 -4.10
N TYR A 438 -17.15 -7.77 -4.98
CA TYR A 438 -17.79 -6.44 -5.09
C TYR A 438 -19.24 -6.55 -5.61
N ALA A 439 -20.02 -5.52 -5.33
CA ALA A 439 -21.33 -5.31 -5.92
C ALA A 439 -21.54 -3.83 -6.24
N VAL A 440 -22.27 -3.54 -7.30
CA VAL A 440 -22.64 -2.18 -7.70
C VAL A 440 -24.14 -2.13 -7.99
N VAL A 441 -24.84 -1.23 -7.30
CA VAL A 441 -26.26 -0.92 -7.54
C VAL A 441 -26.34 0.52 -8.04
N LYS A 442 -26.98 0.72 -9.19
CA LYS A 442 -27.18 2.06 -9.79
C LYS A 442 -28.64 2.42 -9.80
N ASN A 443 -28.93 3.71 -9.65
CA ASN A 443 -30.28 4.22 -9.92
C ASN A 443 -30.63 3.96 -11.40
N GLN A 444 -31.80 3.37 -11.65
CA GLN A 444 -32.29 3.02 -13.00
C GLN A 444 -32.92 4.21 -13.71
#